data_e03d223ec7aef9028b746e57d01c98c7
#
_entry.id   e03d223ec7aef9028b746e57d01c98c7
#
_cell.length_a   1.000
_cell.length_b   1.000
_cell.length_c   1.000
_cell.angle_alpha   90.00
_cell.angle_beta   90.00
_cell.angle_gamma   90.00
#
_symmetry.space_group_name_H-M   'P 1'
#
loop_
_entity.id
_entity.type
_entity.pdbx_description
1 polymer ?
#
loop_
_entity_poly.entity_id
_entity_poly.type
_entity_poly.pdbx_seq_one_letter_code
_entity_poly.pdbx_strand_id
1 'polypeptide(L)'
;MSTCKKALMGVVAALCVVCAFASEGLLRDVKYAESESCKLDLKWPQGQTNFPTVVWLHGGGLTGGEKHFIGISESIAQVAVNYRLLEAGKITDGAVCIRDAAAAVAWTLDHIAEYGGDPKKVYVSGMSAGGYLTMMVGMAPQYLKAYGHDISELAGLAPISGQATKHFNVRKFAGDDDPQFLPKVDELAPLHWCSKDIAPIVSICGREPWEWKCRSEENRLLIASCVALGHEKAWFVSCPYADHGRAFSAGVPYVEMLVWGSLPPLLKEVR
;
A
#
# COMPACT_ATOMS: atom_id res chain seq x y z
N MET A 1 -3.59 -78.90 28.75
CA MET A 1 -2.56 -77.88 28.49
C MET A 1 -3.10 -76.97 27.40
N SER A 2 -3.67 -75.83 27.78
CA SER A 2 -4.31 -74.90 26.81
C SER A 2 -3.62 -73.55 26.93
N THR A 3 -2.98 -73.15 25.87
CA THR A 3 -2.26 -71.87 25.75
C THR A 3 -3.23 -70.80 25.24
N CYS A 4 -3.56 -69.86 26.09
CA CYS A 4 -4.38 -68.73 25.79
C CYS A 4 -3.55 -67.67 25.01
N LYS A 5 -3.86 -67.41 23.74
CA LYS A 5 -3.29 -66.33 22.97
C LYS A 5 -4.12 -65.05 23.23
N LYS A 6 -3.55 -64.07 23.94
CA LYS A 6 -4.10 -62.73 24.04
C LYS A 6 -3.79 -61.97 22.74
N ALA A 7 -4.83 -61.60 22.01
CA ALA A 7 -4.73 -60.65 20.88
C ALA A 7 -4.70 -59.23 21.43
N LEU A 8 -3.64 -58.50 21.11
CA LEU A 8 -3.46 -57.06 21.43
C LEU A 8 -4.07 -56.26 20.24
N MET A 9 -5.27 -55.73 20.45
CA MET A 9 -5.85 -54.76 19.48
C MET A 9 -5.23 -53.41 19.72
N GLY A 10 -4.36 -52.99 18.81
CA GLY A 10 -3.84 -51.63 18.75
C GLY A 10 -4.90 -50.72 18.11
N VAL A 11 -5.39 -49.76 18.90
CA VAL A 11 -6.21 -48.68 18.39
C VAL A 11 -5.28 -47.65 17.75
N VAL A 12 -5.26 -47.60 16.42
CA VAL A 12 -4.62 -46.51 15.68
C VAL A 12 -5.61 -45.33 15.67
N ALA A 13 -5.35 -44.34 16.53
CA ALA A 13 -6.07 -43.07 16.46
C ALA A 13 -5.54 -42.29 15.23
N ALA A 14 -6.32 -42.27 14.15
CA ALA A 14 -6.05 -41.39 13.03
C ALA A 14 -6.33 -39.93 13.46
N LEU A 15 -5.27 -39.18 13.62
CA LEU A 15 -5.35 -37.73 13.84
C LEU A 15 -5.76 -37.12 12.47
N CYS A 16 -7.06 -36.87 12.26
CA CYS A 16 -7.54 -36.02 11.17
C CYS A 16 -7.12 -34.58 11.51
N VAL A 17 -6.01 -34.15 10.94
CA VAL A 17 -5.72 -32.71 10.86
C VAL A 17 -6.74 -32.13 9.88
N VAL A 18 -7.82 -31.58 10.41
CA VAL A 18 -8.75 -30.74 9.62
C VAL A 18 -7.97 -29.43 9.38
N CYS A 19 -7.37 -29.30 8.22
CA CYS A 19 -6.99 -28.00 7.71
C CYS A 19 -8.29 -27.20 7.52
N ALA A 20 -8.67 -26.43 8.53
CA ALA A 20 -9.70 -25.42 8.38
C ALA A 20 -9.14 -24.40 7.40
N PHE A 21 -9.57 -24.47 6.14
CA PHE A 21 -9.42 -23.33 5.24
C PHE A 21 -10.17 -22.18 5.90
N ALA A 22 -9.43 -21.15 6.31
CA ALA A 22 -10.03 -19.94 6.84
C ALA A 22 -10.96 -19.39 5.74
N SER A 23 -12.26 -19.29 6.02
CA SER A 23 -13.17 -18.61 5.11
C SER A 23 -12.81 -17.14 5.07
N GLU A 24 -12.91 -16.52 3.90
CA GLU A 24 -12.65 -15.09 3.76
C GLU A 24 -13.95 -14.31 3.95
N GLY A 25 -13.89 -13.26 4.76
CA GLY A 25 -14.95 -12.25 4.79
C GLY A 25 -14.79 -11.32 3.60
N LEU A 26 -15.91 -10.85 3.04
CA LEU A 26 -15.89 -9.98 1.87
C LEU A 26 -17.04 -8.98 1.91
N LEU A 27 -16.68 -7.69 1.80
CA LEU A 27 -17.62 -6.61 1.51
C LEU A 27 -17.28 -6.00 0.15
N ARG A 28 -18.32 -5.56 -0.56
CA ARG A 28 -18.17 -4.89 -1.85
C ARG A 28 -18.87 -3.53 -1.83
N ASP A 29 -18.27 -2.60 -2.57
CA ASP A 29 -18.86 -1.29 -2.86
C ASP A 29 -19.27 -0.48 -1.61
N VAL A 30 -18.49 -0.61 -0.52
CA VAL A 30 -18.68 0.17 0.69
C VAL A 30 -18.38 1.63 0.40
N LYS A 31 -19.35 2.51 0.56
CA LYS A 31 -19.19 3.94 0.35
C LYS A 31 -18.45 4.56 1.54
N TYR A 32 -17.30 5.16 1.30
CA TYR A 32 -16.46 5.76 2.34
C TYR A 32 -16.46 7.30 2.32
N ALA A 33 -17.04 7.92 1.26
CA ALA A 33 -17.21 9.36 1.14
C ALA A 33 -18.45 9.67 0.29
N GLU A 34 -18.82 10.95 0.14
CA GLU A 34 -20.06 11.36 -0.54
C GLU A 34 -20.13 11.00 -2.02
N SER A 35 -19.00 11.07 -2.73
CA SER A 35 -18.95 10.77 -4.17
C SER A 35 -19.26 9.31 -4.47
N GLU A 36 -20.02 9.06 -5.53
CA GLU A 36 -20.32 7.69 -6.00
C GLU A 36 -19.08 6.92 -6.47
N SER A 37 -17.99 7.62 -6.80
CA SER A 37 -16.70 7.02 -7.12
C SER A 37 -15.95 6.55 -5.87
N CYS A 38 -16.30 7.06 -4.68
CA CYS A 38 -15.60 6.78 -3.42
C CYS A 38 -16.15 5.50 -2.79
N LYS A 39 -15.82 4.35 -3.38
CA LYS A 39 -16.19 3.02 -2.92
C LYS A 39 -14.96 2.16 -2.71
N LEU A 40 -15.02 1.32 -1.70
CA LEU A 40 -13.98 0.34 -1.42
C LEU A 40 -14.56 -1.08 -1.34
N ASP A 41 -13.70 -2.07 -1.55
CA ASP A 41 -13.97 -3.46 -1.22
C ASP A 41 -13.05 -3.86 -0.07
N LEU A 42 -13.57 -4.58 0.91
CA LEU A 42 -12.82 -5.15 2.02
C LEU A 42 -12.87 -6.67 1.97
N LYS A 43 -11.69 -7.31 1.99
CA LYS A 43 -11.49 -8.73 2.13
C LYS A 43 -10.66 -8.98 3.40
N TRP A 44 -11.09 -9.93 4.26
CA TRP A 44 -10.37 -10.20 5.51
C TRP A 44 -10.40 -11.68 5.89
N PRO A 45 -9.40 -12.16 6.68
CA PRO A 45 -9.37 -13.53 7.19
C PRO A 45 -10.45 -13.75 8.24
N GLN A 46 -11.56 -14.38 7.85
CA GLN A 46 -12.69 -14.61 8.74
C GLN A 46 -12.33 -15.58 9.87
N GLY A 47 -12.78 -15.28 11.10
CA GLY A 47 -12.47 -16.07 12.28
C GLY A 47 -11.07 -15.84 12.87
N GLN A 48 -10.27 -14.97 12.28
CA GLN A 48 -9.02 -14.47 12.86
C GLN A 48 -9.23 -13.09 13.49
N THR A 49 -8.33 -12.74 14.40
CA THR A 49 -8.30 -11.41 15.03
C THR A 49 -6.88 -10.86 15.02
N ASN A 50 -6.76 -9.55 15.22
CA ASN A 50 -5.47 -8.86 15.32
C ASN A 50 -4.62 -8.97 14.03
N PHE A 51 -5.26 -9.16 12.87
CA PHE A 51 -4.59 -9.24 11.58
C PHE A 51 -4.19 -7.85 11.06
N PRO A 52 -3.10 -7.76 10.26
CA PRO A 52 -2.72 -6.53 9.56
C PRO A 52 -3.64 -6.29 8.35
N THR A 53 -3.70 -5.02 7.93
CA THR A 53 -4.52 -4.58 6.80
C THR A 53 -3.71 -3.76 5.82
N VAL A 54 -3.81 -4.05 4.54
CA VAL A 54 -3.23 -3.25 3.45
C VAL A 54 -4.34 -2.50 2.73
N VAL A 55 -4.28 -1.18 2.75
CA VAL A 55 -5.08 -0.30 1.89
C VAL A 55 -4.38 -0.19 0.54
N TRP A 56 -5.03 -0.69 -0.50
CA TRP A 56 -4.49 -0.73 -1.86
C TRP A 56 -5.10 0.34 -2.75
N LEU A 57 -4.23 1.20 -3.30
CA LEU A 57 -4.59 2.28 -4.22
C LEU A 57 -4.14 1.89 -5.65
N HIS A 58 -5.09 1.81 -6.57
CA HIS A 58 -4.81 1.39 -7.95
C HIS A 58 -4.02 2.43 -8.74
N GLY A 59 -3.37 1.99 -9.82
CA GLY A 59 -2.70 2.84 -10.80
C GLY A 59 -3.67 3.46 -11.82
N GLY A 60 -3.14 3.93 -12.94
CA GLY A 60 -3.94 4.50 -14.04
C GLY A 60 -3.78 6.02 -14.21
N GLY A 61 -2.67 6.58 -13.74
CA GLY A 61 -2.31 7.99 -13.97
C GLY A 61 -3.27 9.01 -13.36
N LEU A 62 -4.07 8.64 -12.37
CA LEU A 62 -5.16 9.44 -11.78
C LEU A 62 -6.32 9.74 -12.76
N THR A 63 -6.33 9.12 -13.94
CA THR A 63 -7.34 9.34 -15.00
C THR A 63 -8.06 8.06 -15.41
N GLY A 64 -7.69 6.93 -14.82
CA GLY A 64 -8.25 5.61 -15.08
C GLY A 64 -7.89 4.62 -13.98
N GLY A 65 -8.32 3.39 -14.15
CA GLY A 65 -8.11 2.31 -13.18
C GLY A 65 -9.34 2.03 -12.33
N GLU A 66 -9.29 0.94 -11.59
CA GLU A 66 -10.38 0.47 -10.74
C GLU A 66 -9.82 -0.35 -9.57
N LYS A 67 -10.57 -0.36 -8.45
CA LYS A 67 -10.25 -1.14 -7.25
C LYS A 67 -10.15 -2.63 -7.56
N HIS A 68 -9.13 -3.27 -7.05
CA HIS A 68 -8.91 -4.71 -7.16
C HIS A 68 -8.05 -5.20 -5.99
N PHE A 69 -8.22 -6.45 -5.61
CA PHE A 69 -7.35 -7.11 -4.65
C PHE A 69 -6.04 -7.52 -5.32
N ILE A 70 -4.98 -7.56 -4.53
CA ILE A 70 -3.64 -7.98 -4.97
C ILE A 70 -3.30 -9.35 -4.40
N GLY A 71 -2.33 -10.04 -5.02
CA GLY A 71 -1.92 -11.37 -4.62
C GLY A 71 -0.99 -11.36 -3.40
N ILE A 72 -1.52 -11.06 -2.22
CA ILE A 72 -0.83 -11.16 -0.93
C ILE A 72 -1.46 -12.24 -0.04
N SER A 73 -0.76 -12.60 1.04
CA SER A 73 -1.20 -13.61 2.02
C SER A 73 -2.65 -13.41 2.46
N GLU A 74 -3.41 -14.50 2.52
CA GLU A 74 -4.79 -14.52 3.03
C GLU A 74 -4.91 -14.16 4.53
N SER A 75 -3.79 -14.12 5.25
CA SER A 75 -3.72 -13.63 6.64
C SER A 75 -3.65 -12.11 6.76
N ILE A 76 -3.62 -11.39 5.65
CA ILE A 76 -3.62 -9.93 5.56
C ILE A 76 -4.95 -9.47 5.00
N ALA A 77 -5.66 -8.61 5.71
CA ALA A 77 -6.84 -7.97 5.15
C ALA A 77 -6.47 -6.98 4.05
N GLN A 78 -7.32 -6.85 3.05
CA GLN A 78 -7.11 -5.94 1.93
C GLN A 78 -8.30 -5.00 1.78
N VAL A 79 -8.03 -3.71 1.70
CA VAL A 79 -8.98 -2.66 1.35
C VAL A 79 -8.63 -2.15 -0.04
N ALA A 80 -9.38 -2.56 -1.05
CA ALA A 80 -9.19 -2.10 -2.43
C ALA A 80 -10.04 -0.85 -2.67
N VAL A 81 -9.43 0.25 -3.12
CA VAL A 81 -10.04 1.58 -3.11
C VAL A 81 -10.25 2.12 -4.51
N ASN A 82 -11.49 2.56 -4.83
CA ASN A 82 -11.77 3.50 -5.91
C ASN A 82 -11.78 4.92 -5.35
N TYR A 83 -11.20 5.85 -6.08
CA TYR A 83 -11.16 7.28 -5.79
C TYR A 83 -11.58 8.07 -7.04
N ARG A 84 -12.00 9.34 -6.89
CA ARG A 84 -12.32 10.19 -8.04
C ARG A 84 -11.11 10.32 -8.96
N LEU A 85 -11.36 10.23 -10.26
CA LEU A 85 -10.35 10.39 -11.30
C LEU A 85 -10.38 11.80 -11.86
N LEU A 86 -9.23 12.29 -12.32
CA LEU A 86 -9.13 13.55 -13.03
C LEU A 86 -9.85 13.44 -14.36
N GLU A 87 -10.70 14.41 -14.67
CA GLU A 87 -11.48 14.49 -15.88
C GLU A 87 -11.47 15.92 -16.43
N ALA A 88 -11.09 16.06 -17.70
CA ALA A 88 -11.00 17.38 -18.33
C ALA A 88 -12.33 18.15 -18.27
N GLY A 89 -12.27 19.39 -17.81
CA GLY A 89 -13.44 20.27 -17.68
C GLY A 89 -14.37 19.95 -16.49
N LYS A 90 -14.09 18.88 -15.71
CA LYS A 90 -14.91 18.50 -14.56
C LYS A 90 -14.12 18.38 -13.26
N ILE A 91 -13.05 17.57 -13.24
CA ILE A 91 -12.20 17.34 -12.07
C ILE A 91 -10.77 17.64 -12.48
N THR A 92 -10.28 18.82 -12.17
CA THR A 92 -8.93 19.29 -12.53
C THR A 92 -8.03 19.50 -11.32
N ASP A 93 -8.60 19.55 -10.11
CA ASP A 93 -7.83 19.63 -8.86
C ASP A 93 -7.28 18.24 -8.47
N GLY A 94 -5.97 18.05 -8.66
CA GLY A 94 -5.29 16.80 -8.30
C GLY A 94 -5.34 16.44 -6.81
N ALA A 95 -5.55 17.41 -5.93
CA ALA A 95 -5.72 17.17 -4.50
C ALA A 95 -7.01 16.40 -4.17
N VAL A 96 -7.99 16.37 -5.09
CA VAL A 96 -9.21 15.55 -4.93
C VAL A 96 -8.86 14.07 -4.78
N CYS A 97 -7.98 13.55 -5.64
CA CYS A 97 -7.57 12.14 -5.58
C CYS A 97 -6.87 11.81 -4.25
N ILE A 98 -6.05 12.74 -3.74
CA ILE A 98 -5.34 12.56 -2.47
C ILE A 98 -6.32 12.60 -1.29
N ARG A 99 -7.29 13.53 -1.30
CA ARG A 99 -8.33 13.61 -0.25
C ARG A 99 -9.18 12.35 -0.20
N ASP A 100 -9.57 11.81 -1.35
CA ASP A 100 -10.35 10.58 -1.43
C ASP A 100 -9.54 9.37 -0.92
N ALA A 101 -8.27 9.26 -1.31
CA ALA A 101 -7.39 8.21 -0.80
C ALA A 101 -7.21 8.32 0.72
N ALA A 102 -7.04 9.54 1.26
CA ALA A 102 -6.95 9.77 2.71
C ALA A 102 -8.26 9.41 3.43
N ALA A 103 -9.42 9.73 2.84
CA ALA A 103 -10.72 9.34 3.40
C ALA A 103 -10.88 7.80 3.47
N ALA A 104 -10.41 7.06 2.47
CA ALA A 104 -10.46 5.60 2.48
C ALA A 104 -9.52 5.00 3.54
N VAL A 105 -8.34 5.61 3.74
CA VAL A 105 -7.41 5.21 4.81
C VAL A 105 -8.01 5.51 6.18
N ALA A 106 -8.60 6.69 6.38
CA ALA A 106 -9.30 7.07 7.62
C ALA A 106 -10.46 6.11 7.91
N TRP A 107 -11.31 5.82 6.92
CA TRP A 107 -12.36 4.81 7.05
C TRP A 107 -11.80 3.46 7.53
N THR A 108 -10.66 3.04 7.00
CA THR A 108 -10.03 1.78 7.40
C THR A 108 -9.56 1.82 8.86
N LEU A 109 -8.94 2.91 9.30
CA LEU A 109 -8.50 3.09 10.69
C LEU A 109 -9.70 3.06 11.66
N ASP A 110 -10.82 3.66 11.27
CA ASP A 110 -12.04 3.73 12.09
C ASP A 110 -12.76 2.36 12.20
N HIS A 111 -12.78 1.56 11.11
CA HIS A 111 -13.69 0.43 11.01
C HIS A 111 -13.03 -0.95 11.04
N ILE A 112 -11.72 -1.06 10.78
CA ILE A 112 -11.10 -2.40 10.62
C ILE A 112 -11.20 -3.28 11.87
N ALA A 113 -11.28 -2.68 13.05
CA ALA A 113 -11.48 -3.40 14.31
C ALA A 113 -12.82 -4.14 14.37
N GLU A 114 -13.86 -3.65 13.70
CA GLU A 114 -15.19 -4.30 13.62
C GLU A 114 -15.11 -5.66 12.92
N TYR A 115 -14.12 -5.84 12.06
CA TYR A 115 -13.87 -7.08 11.30
C TYR A 115 -12.78 -7.96 11.94
N GLY A 116 -12.20 -7.52 13.08
CA GLY A 116 -11.15 -8.23 13.80
C GLY A 116 -9.72 -7.81 13.45
N GLY A 117 -9.52 -6.80 12.59
CA GLY A 117 -8.21 -6.26 12.29
C GLY A 117 -7.66 -5.37 13.40
N ASP A 118 -6.35 -5.16 13.38
CA ASP A 118 -5.68 -4.25 14.31
C ASP A 118 -5.50 -2.87 13.65
N PRO A 119 -6.16 -1.80 14.13
CA PRO A 119 -6.00 -0.46 13.57
C PRO A 119 -4.57 0.09 13.68
N LYS A 120 -3.74 -0.48 14.55
CA LYS A 120 -2.30 -0.16 14.63
C LYS A 120 -1.45 -0.90 13.59
N LYS A 121 -2.05 -1.74 12.77
CA LYS A 121 -1.40 -2.52 11.70
C LYS A 121 -2.00 -2.21 10.33
N VAL A 122 -2.32 -0.93 10.10
CA VAL A 122 -2.79 -0.44 8.81
C VAL A 122 -1.62 0.06 7.98
N TYR A 123 -1.42 -0.56 6.83
CA TYR A 123 -0.39 -0.24 5.84
C TYR A 123 -1.04 0.35 4.61
N VAL A 124 -0.37 1.29 3.95
CA VAL A 124 -0.84 1.85 2.68
C VAL A 124 0.11 1.46 1.57
N SER A 125 -0.45 0.97 0.46
CA SER A 125 0.32 0.59 -0.72
C SER A 125 -0.45 0.94 -1.98
N GLY A 126 0.24 1.00 -3.10
CA GLY A 126 -0.36 1.27 -4.40
C GLY A 126 0.66 1.30 -5.51
N MET A 127 0.18 1.19 -6.74
CA MET A 127 1.02 1.15 -7.95
C MET A 127 0.92 2.44 -8.75
N SER A 128 2.05 2.97 -9.24
CA SER A 128 2.07 4.13 -10.16
C SER A 128 1.36 5.35 -9.55
N ALA A 129 0.22 5.79 -10.10
CA ALA A 129 -0.62 6.82 -9.49
C ALA A 129 -1.03 6.46 -8.06
N GLY A 130 -1.35 5.19 -7.78
CA GLY A 130 -1.62 4.71 -6.42
C GLY A 130 -0.39 4.78 -5.52
N GLY A 131 0.82 4.55 -6.06
CA GLY A 131 2.07 4.74 -5.33
C GLY A 131 2.33 6.21 -4.97
N TYR A 132 1.99 7.14 -5.87
CA TYR A 132 2.00 8.57 -5.58
C TYR A 132 1.01 8.92 -4.44
N LEU A 133 -0.24 8.40 -4.53
CA LEU A 133 -1.25 8.62 -3.48
C LEU A 133 -0.82 8.00 -2.15
N THR A 134 -0.18 6.82 -2.15
CA THR A 134 0.39 6.19 -0.95
C THR A 134 1.36 7.13 -0.23
N MET A 135 2.29 7.74 -0.98
CA MET A 135 3.24 8.68 -0.43
C MET A 135 2.56 9.98 0.05
N MET A 136 1.65 10.53 -0.75
CA MET A 136 0.96 11.76 -0.36
C MET A 136 0.13 11.59 0.91
N VAL A 137 -0.62 10.48 1.05
CA VAL A 137 -1.44 10.23 2.26
C VAL A 137 -0.57 9.96 3.48
N GLY A 138 0.53 9.19 3.31
CA GLY A 138 1.36 8.77 4.43
C GLY A 138 2.46 9.76 4.83
N MET A 139 2.74 10.79 4.01
CA MET A 139 3.83 11.74 4.27
C MET A 139 3.33 13.18 4.48
N ALA A 140 2.19 13.56 3.89
CA ALA A 140 1.61 14.91 3.99
C ALA A 140 0.49 14.93 5.06
N PRO A 141 0.78 15.34 6.31
CA PRO A 141 -0.08 15.08 7.46
C PRO A 141 -1.46 15.77 7.38
N GLN A 142 -1.59 16.85 6.63
CA GLN A 142 -2.85 17.60 6.50
C GLN A 142 -3.98 16.76 5.93
N TYR A 143 -3.67 15.72 5.11
CA TYR A 143 -4.70 14.93 4.46
C TYR A 143 -5.39 13.96 5.43
N LEU A 144 -4.67 13.25 6.29
CA LEU A 144 -5.27 12.42 7.34
C LEU A 144 -5.85 13.26 8.48
N LYS A 145 -5.21 14.39 8.84
CA LYS A 145 -5.74 15.31 9.87
C LYS A 145 -7.11 15.86 9.53
N ALA A 146 -7.43 16.04 8.25
CA ALA A 146 -8.76 16.44 7.80
C ALA A 146 -9.87 15.43 8.19
N TYR A 147 -9.51 14.19 8.50
CA TYR A 147 -10.41 13.11 8.91
C TYR A 147 -10.19 12.68 10.38
N GLY A 148 -9.44 13.47 11.18
CA GLY A 148 -9.22 13.20 12.59
C GLY A 148 -8.09 12.24 12.92
N HIS A 149 -7.29 11.82 11.92
CA HIS A 149 -6.16 10.90 12.07
C HIS A 149 -4.80 11.59 11.87
N ASP A 150 -3.75 10.93 12.32
CA ASP A 150 -2.37 11.37 12.11
C ASP A 150 -1.57 10.31 11.30
N ILE A 151 -0.58 10.77 10.53
CA ILE A 151 0.28 9.86 9.74
C ILE A 151 1.05 8.86 10.61
N SER A 152 1.27 9.17 11.90
CA SER A 152 1.91 8.27 12.88
C SER A 152 1.05 7.06 13.25
N GLU A 153 -0.23 7.04 12.92
CA GLU A 153 -1.12 5.89 13.11
C GLU A 153 -0.89 4.78 12.07
N LEU A 154 -0.22 5.12 10.96
CA LEU A 154 0.09 4.16 9.91
C LEU A 154 1.25 3.25 10.33
N ALA A 155 1.10 1.95 10.09
CA ALA A 155 2.14 0.96 10.39
C ALA A 155 3.26 0.92 9.32
N GLY A 156 2.98 1.37 8.09
CA GLY A 156 3.98 1.46 7.03
C GLY A 156 3.43 1.83 5.67
N LEU A 157 4.35 2.21 4.78
CA LEU A 157 4.08 2.67 3.42
C LEU A 157 4.87 1.82 2.41
N ALA A 158 4.19 1.31 1.38
CA ALA A 158 4.84 0.54 0.32
C ALA A 158 4.44 1.05 -1.08
N PRO A 159 4.89 2.26 -1.48
CA PRO A 159 4.63 2.76 -2.83
C PRO A 159 5.40 1.94 -3.88
N ILE A 160 4.70 1.48 -4.92
CA ILE A 160 5.30 0.77 -6.06
C ILE A 160 5.29 1.70 -7.27
N SER A 161 6.45 2.05 -7.79
CA SER A 161 6.68 2.93 -8.96
C SER A 161 5.86 4.23 -8.90
N GLY A 162 5.65 4.77 -7.68
CA GLY A 162 4.97 6.04 -7.44
C GLY A 162 5.82 7.21 -7.91
N GLN A 163 5.21 8.31 -8.39
CA GLN A 163 5.94 9.54 -8.70
C GLN A 163 6.23 10.29 -7.40
N ALA A 164 7.50 10.55 -7.11
CA ALA A 164 7.92 11.25 -5.89
C ALA A 164 7.94 12.78 -6.05
N THR A 165 7.96 13.29 -7.28
CA THR A 165 7.69 14.69 -7.61
C THR A 165 6.19 14.92 -7.81
N LYS A 166 5.75 16.16 -8.06
CA LYS A 166 4.36 16.48 -8.38
C LYS A 166 3.91 15.68 -9.61
N HIS A 167 2.85 14.88 -9.43
CA HIS A 167 2.39 13.95 -10.47
C HIS A 167 2.07 14.66 -11.77
N PHE A 168 2.54 14.14 -12.89
CA PHE A 168 2.43 14.80 -14.20
C PHE A 168 0.99 15.13 -14.61
N ASN A 169 0.02 14.28 -14.28
CA ASN A 169 -1.39 14.59 -14.56
C ASN A 169 -1.96 15.63 -13.58
N VAL A 170 -1.50 15.69 -12.34
CA VAL A 170 -1.86 16.79 -11.43
C VAL A 170 -1.43 18.12 -12.05
N ARG A 171 -0.22 18.19 -12.60
CA ARG A 171 0.30 19.35 -13.33
C ARG A 171 -0.52 19.67 -14.57
N LYS A 172 -0.69 18.68 -15.42
CA LYS A 172 -1.41 18.83 -16.71
C LYS A 172 -2.84 19.35 -16.52
N PHE A 173 -3.58 18.77 -15.57
CA PHE A 173 -4.96 19.18 -15.31
C PHE A 173 -5.07 20.53 -14.61
N ALA A 174 -4.00 20.99 -13.96
CA ALA A 174 -3.86 22.35 -13.43
C ALA A 174 -3.40 23.38 -14.49
N GLY A 175 -3.26 22.99 -15.76
CA GLY A 175 -2.85 23.88 -16.85
C GLY A 175 -1.34 24.10 -16.95
N ASP A 176 -0.52 23.21 -16.41
CA ASP A 176 0.94 23.26 -16.54
C ASP A 176 1.37 22.55 -17.82
N ASP A 177 1.85 23.33 -18.79
CA ASP A 177 2.26 22.87 -20.13
C ASP A 177 3.77 22.50 -20.22
N ASP A 178 4.51 22.57 -19.13
CA ASP A 178 5.91 22.14 -19.09
C ASP A 178 6.07 20.65 -19.42
N PRO A 179 7.25 20.21 -19.89
CA PRO A 179 7.50 18.83 -20.25
C PRO A 179 7.11 17.83 -19.13
N GLN A 180 6.46 16.74 -19.52
CA GLN A 180 5.89 15.74 -18.61
C GLN A 180 6.86 15.27 -17.53
N PHE A 181 8.13 15.08 -17.88
CA PHE A 181 9.16 14.56 -16.97
C PHE A 181 10.00 15.66 -16.31
N LEU A 182 9.65 16.94 -16.49
CA LEU A 182 10.29 18.01 -15.72
C LEU A 182 9.87 17.86 -14.24
N PRO A 183 10.81 17.59 -13.32
CA PRO A 183 10.45 17.42 -11.90
C PRO A 183 10.01 18.76 -11.31
N LYS A 184 8.84 18.75 -10.65
CA LYS A 184 8.38 19.88 -9.82
C LYS A 184 8.11 19.40 -8.41
N VAL A 185 8.52 20.20 -7.44
CA VAL A 185 8.37 19.89 -6.01
C VAL A 185 7.68 21.07 -5.34
N ASP A 186 6.46 20.81 -4.89
CA ASP A 186 5.63 21.69 -4.08
C ASP A 186 4.79 20.85 -3.11
N GLU A 187 3.79 21.41 -2.46
CA GLU A 187 2.93 20.72 -1.49
C GLU A 187 2.16 19.50 -2.06
N LEU A 188 2.10 19.36 -3.39
CA LEU A 188 1.52 18.19 -4.08
C LEU A 188 2.59 17.19 -4.54
N ALA A 189 3.80 17.31 -4.06
CA ALA A 189 4.92 16.39 -4.35
C ALA A 189 5.34 15.64 -3.08
N PRO A 190 5.41 14.31 -3.08
CA PRO A 190 5.90 13.55 -1.92
C PRO A 190 7.27 14.00 -1.40
N LEU A 191 8.20 14.38 -2.29
CA LEU A 191 9.53 14.90 -1.93
C LEU A 191 9.49 16.13 -1.02
N HIS A 192 8.44 16.95 -1.09
CA HIS A 192 8.25 18.11 -0.21
C HIS A 192 8.08 17.69 1.27
N TRP A 193 7.56 16.49 1.50
CA TRP A 193 7.14 15.99 2.81
C TRP A 193 8.13 14.98 3.42
N CYS A 194 9.36 14.90 2.90
CA CYS A 194 10.38 14.03 3.50
C CYS A 194 10.60 14.40 4.97
N SER A 195 10.52 13.41 5.86
CA SER A 195 10.67 13.58 7.30
C SER A 195 11.15 12.29 7.95
N LYS A 196 11.75 12.40 9.12
CA LYS A 196 12.07 11.23 9.97
C LYS A 196 10.85 10.65 10.69
N ASP A 197 9.74 11.40 10.74
CA ASP A 197 8.57 11.10 11.56
C ASP A 197 7.45 10.40 10.76
N ILE A 198 7.67 10.09 9.48
CA ILE A 198 6.76 9.27 8.70
C ILE A 198 6.81 7.80 9.12
N ALA A 199 5.78 7.03 8.78
CA ALA A 199 5.77 5.58 9.00
C ALA A 199 6.93 4.88 8.26
N PRO A 200 7.37 3.67 8.67
CA PRO A 200 8.32 2.87 7.91
C PRO A 200 7.94 2.82 6.42
N ILE A 201 8.89 3.08 5.53
CA ILE A 201 8.61 3.17 4.10
C ILE A 201 9.53 2.27 3.28
N VAL A 202 8.97 1.45 2.39
CA VAL A 202 9.70 0.74 1.35
C VAL A 202 9.26 1.24 -0.01
N SER A 203 10.07 2.08 -0.65
CA SER A 203 9.81 2.55 -2.00
C SER A 203 10.36 1.56 -3.02
N ILE A 204 9.49 1.04 -3.86
CA ILE A 204 9.77 -0.07 -4.78
C ILE A 204 9.62 0.45 -6.20
N CYS A 205 10.61 0.21 -7.06
CA CYS A 205 10.56 0.60 -8.48
C CYS A 205 11.05 -0.54 -9.38
N GLY A 206 10.67 -0.49 -10.64
CA GLY A 206 11.36 -1.22 -11.69
C GLY A 206 12.81 -0.76 -11.81
N ARG A 207 13.58 -1.46 -12.63
CA ARG A 207 14.99 -1.15 -12.87
C ARG A 207 15.18 -0.36 -14.16
N GLU A 208 16.03 0.66 -14.10
CA GLU A 208 16.53 1.31 -15.31
C GLU A 208 17.25 0.30 -16.23
N PRO A 209 17.12 0.46 -17.56
CA PRO A 209 16.41 1.54 -18.27
C PRO A 209 14.93 1.22 -18.56
N TRP A 210 14.35 0.15 -18.01
CA TRP A 210 13.00 -0.34 -18.33
C TRP A 210 11.88 0.38 -17.55
N GLU A 211 12.20 0.94 -16.37
CA GLU A 211 11.24 1.76 -15.61
C GLU A 211 10.98 3.09 -16.37
N TRP A 212 9.87 3.75 -16.08
CA TRP A 212 9.58 5.07 -16.60
C TRP A 212 10.70 6.06 -16.22
N LYS A 213 10.99 6.99 -17.15
CA LYS A 213 12.03 8.01 -16.98
C LYS A 213 11.91 8.73 -15.64
N CYS A 214 13.02 8.90 -14.96
CA CYS A 214 13.16 9.56 -13.66
C CYS A 214 12.46 8.87 -12.48
N ARG A 215 11.74 7.78 -12.68
CA ARG A 215 10.95 7.15 -11.62
C ARG A 215 11.83 6.55 -10.51
N SER A 216 12.83 5.79 -10.88
CA SER A 216 13.77 5.20 -9.94
C SER A 216 14.60 6.27 -9.22
N GLU A 217 15.05 7.29 -9.96
CA GLU A 217 15.86 8.40 -9.42
C GLU A 217 15.08 9.24 -8.42
N GLU A 218 13.84 9.61 -8.74
CA GLU A 218 12.97 10.36 -7.83
C GLU A 218 12.74 9.61 -6.52
N ASN A 219 12.45 8.32 -6.59
CA ASN A 219 12.18 7.49 -5.42
C ASN A 219 13.46 7.24 -4.61
N ARG A 220 14.62 7.07 -5.27
CA ARG A 220 15.91 6.98 -4.60
C ARG A 220 16.24 8.28 -3.85
N LEU A 221 15.98 9.43 -4.48
CA LEU A 221 16.16 10.74 -3.85
C LEU A 221 15.25 10.89 -2.63
N LEU A 222 13.97 10.51 -2.73
CA LEU A 222 13.02 10.56 -1.63
C LEU A 222 13.53 9.77 -0.41
N ILE A 223 13.92 8.51 -0.63
CA ILE A 223 14.43 7.67 0.46
C ILE A 223 15.74 8.22 1.03
N ALA A 224 16.66 8.64 0.17
CA ALA A 224 17.93 9.25 0.62
C ALA A 224 17.67 10.52 1.46
N SER A 225 16.68 11.34 1.08
CA SER A 225 16.30 12.54 1.83
C SER A 225 15.72 12.18 3.21
N CYS A 226 14.81 11.19 3.29
CA CYS A 226 14.27 10.72 4.57
C CYS A 226 15.39 10.20 5.49
N VAL A 227 16.31 9.40 4.97
CA VAL A 227 17.46 8.87 5.73
C VAL A 227 18.38 10.00 6.20
N ALA A 228 18.66 10.99 5.34
CA ALA A 228 19.48 12.15 5.71
C ALA A 228 18.83 13.00 6.82
N LEU A 229 17.52 13.01 6.90
CA LEU A 229 16.76 13.66 7.97
C LEU A 229 16.67 12.82 9.25
N GLY A 230 17.23 11.60 9.26
CA GLY A 230 17.27 10.72 10.43
C GLY A 230 16.21 9.62 10.47
N HIS A 231 15.52 9.33 9.36
CA HIS A 231 14.57 8.22 9.30
C HIS A 231 15.31 6.87 9.31
N GLU A 232 15.01 6.01 10.28
CA GLU A 232 15.73 4.76 10.49
C GLU A 232 15.15 3.54 9.73
N LYS A 233 13.94 3.68 9.18
CA LYS A 233 13.18 2.58 8.53
C LYS A 233 12.68 3.00 7.14
N ALA A 234 13.60 3.39 6.26
CA ALA A 234 13.30 3.78 4.89
C ALA A 234 14.17 2.98 3.91
N TRP A 235 13.55 2.26 3.00
CA TRP A 235 14.20 1.38 2.02
C TRP A 235 13.88 1.79 0.60
N PHE A 236 14.85 1.71 -0.29
CA PHE A 236 14.64 1.74 -1.72
C PHE A 236 14.92 0.36 -2.32
N VAL A 237 13.99 -0.15 -3.10
CA VAL A 237 14.11 -1.44 -3.79
C VAL A 237 13.99 -1.23 -5.29
N SER A 238 15.03 -1.64 -6.02
CA SER A 238 15.01 -1.72 -7.49
C SER A 238 14.81 -3.17 -7.92
N CYS A 239 13.62 -3.47 -8.46
CA CYS A 239 13.28 -4.82 -8.93
C CYS A 239 14.04 -5.14 -10.22
N PRO A 240 14.94 -6.12 -10.22
CA PRO A 240 15.71 -6.48 -11.41
C PRO A 240 14.78 -6.97 -12.52
N TYR A 241 15.07 -6.55 -13.76
CA TYR A 241 14.33 -6.95 -14.97
C TYR A 241 12.85 -6.55 -15.00
N ALA A 242 12.40 -5.68 -14.10
CA ALA A 242 11.04 -5.13 -14.10
C ALA A 242 10.99 -3.78 -14.80
N ASP A 243 10.10 -3.65 -15.77
CA ASP A 243 9.62 -2.38 -16.30
C ASP A 243 8.53 -1.80 -15.37
N HIS A 244 7.95 -0.67 -15.75
CA HIS A 244 6.89 -0.03 -14.97
C HIS A 244 5.72 -0.97 -14.65
N GLY A 245 5.25 -1.76 -15.61
CA GLY A 245 4.14 -2.69 -15.42
C GLY A 245 4.51 -3.89 -14.54
N ARG A 246 5.68 -4.49 -14.79
CA ARG A 246 6.18 -5.64 -14.04
C ARG A 246 6.62 -5.28 -12.63
N ALA A 247 6.92 -4.01 -12.34
CA ALA A 247 7.22 -3.54 -11.00
C ALA A 247 6.07 -3.85 -10.02
N PHE A 248 4.83 -3.93 -10.49
CA PHE A 248 3.69 -4.38 -9.68
C PHE A 248 3.91 -5.78 -9.11
N SER A 249 3.99 -6.80 -9.97
CA SER A 249 4.13 -8.19 -9.51
C SER A 249 5.45 -8.46 -8.78
N ALA A 250 6.53 -7.78 -9.18
CA ALA A 250 7.83 -7.88 -8.53
C ALA A 250 7.86 -7.15 -7.17
N GLY A 251 7.02 -6.15 -6.98
CA GLY A 251 6.95 -5.33 -5.78
C GLY A 251 6.07 -5.89 -4.66
N VAL A 252 5.02 -6.64 -5.01
CA VAL A 252 4.07 -7.21 -4.04
C VAL A 252 4.75 -7.99 -2.89
N PRO A 253 5.79 -8.83 -3.11
CA PRO A 253 6.48 -9.49 -2.00
C PRO A 253 7.10 -8.53 -0.99
N TYR A 254 7.55 -7.36 -1.39
CA TYR A 254 8.11 -6.35 -0.47
C TYR A 254 7.03 -5.65 0.36
N VAL A 255 5.78 -5.59 -0.14
CA VAL A 255 4.63 -5.16 0.68
C VAL A 255 4.43 -6.14 1.83
N GLU A 256 4.43 -7.45 1.56
CA GLU A 256 4.33 -8.48 2.61
C GLU A 256 5.53 -8.44 3.58
N MET A 257 6.74 -8.27 3.06
CA MET A 257 7.95 -8.14 3.90
C MET A 257 7.86 -6.94 4.86
N LEU A 258 7.27 -5.82 4.43
CA LEU A 258 7.01 -4.68 5.30
C LEU A 258 5.99 -5.03 6.39
N VAL A 259 4.87 -5.65 6.00
CA VAL A 259 3.79 -6.07 6.92
C VAL A 259 4.31 -7.03 7.99
N TRP A 260 5.15 -7.99 7.61
CA TRP A 260 5.71 -8.99 8.53
C TRP A 260 7.02 -8.57 9.22
N GLY A 261 7.51 -7.34 8.96
CA GLY A 261 8.76 -6.85 9.53
C GLY A 261 9.99 -7.64 9.09
N SER A 262 9.94 -8.28 7.92
CA SER A 262 11.00 -9.15 7.37
C SER A 262 11.87 -8.48 6.30
N LEU A 263 11.74 -7.15 6.13
CA LEU A 263 12.65 -6.39 5.26
C LEU A 263 14.09 -6.53 5.77
N PRO A 264 15.07 -6.64 4.86
CA PRO A 264 16.46 -6.74 5.27
C PRO A 264 16.87 -5.50 6.08
N PRO A 265 17.80 -5.63 7.02
CA PRO A 265 18.32 -4.47 7.74
C PRO A 265 18.89 -3.46 6.73
N LEU A 266 18.67 -2.17 6.98
CA LEU A 266 19.30 -1.11 6.19
C LEU A 266 20.81 -1.35 6.19
N LEU A 267 21.39 -1.55 5.02
CA LEU A 267 22.85 -1.54 4.90
C LEU A 267 23.31 -0.15 5.32
N LYS A 268 23.99 -0.07 6.48
CA LYS A 268 24.54 1.18 7.02
C LYS A 268 25.71 1.73 6.18
N GLU A 269 25.94 1.17 4.99
CA GLU A 269 27.02 1.50 4.08
C GLU A 269 26.51 2.23 2.84
N VAL A 270 25.95 3.41 3.02
CA VAL A 270 26.06 4.51 2.07
C VAL A 270 26.19 5.78 2.92
N ARG A 271 27.37 5.95 3.54
CA ARG A 271 27.81 7.24 4.05
C ARG A 271 28.72 7.90 3.01
#